data_80febc0279f0408b40f8581ca9429639
#
_entry.id   80febc0279f0408b40f8581ca9429639
#
_cell.length_a   1.000
_cell.length_b   1.000
_cell.length_c   1.000
_cell.angle_alpha   90.00
_cell.angle_beta   90.00
_cell.angle_gamma   90.00
#
_symmetry.space_group_name_H-M   'P 1'
#
loop_
_entity.id
_entity.type
_entity.pdbx_description
1 polymer ?
#
loop_
_entity_poly.entity_id
_entity_poly.type
_entity_poly.pdbx_seq_one_letter_code
_entity_poly.pdbx_strand_id
1 'polypeptide(L)'
;MNTLMEFNSSSLTTCHTFDKVVAFYTEHFSKVDRAIRNLYAAFLQEKAIIRPLQEYYESLNYELLQKWFEYRPEYQSDQQGYLISLFKNAKPRIAVIVGDGIRYEISEYIAQALEKKFKVDKQIMLADMPSETEHNMSALYVGNGEVLPVHKDREKRLTEISGKAITYMDLEALSYGDTADYLVLNYGDIDKAGEKLQQGAIKLFSEFELVLIDKITQLLNMGYQEVHLITDHGFVLTGVLDEADKLSPDATGTKEVHERFIRTIDKQSNSAWFGVKESHGEYNYVYAAKSHRPFKSKGCYGYSHGGVTPQEIIIPKFSFRKEKAATSELEVTISNKKESNEVIGDYFDIKLQADSKTTDLFASQRKVQILIYAGGVNISSSSIITMKSGERQSVEFSFQDNLEIIVVLLDVETREQLDVANIKKSNARDLGGLL
;
A
#
# COMPACT_ATOMS: atom_id res chain seq x y z
N MET A 1 -3.25 25.71 -5.15
CA MET A 1 -3.45 26.79 -6.14
C MET A 1 -2.21 27.03 -6.99
N ASN A 2 -1.00 27.31 -6.43
CA ASN A 2 0.20 27.56 -7.24
C ASN A 2 0.46 26.48 -8.31
N THR A 3 0.39 25.20 -7.93
CA THR A 3 0.57 24.08 -8.87
C THR A 3 -0.36 24.15 -10.09
N LEU A 4 -1.61 24.56 -9.90
CA LEU A 4 -2.58 24.67 -11.01
C LEU A 4 -2.32 25.91 -11.87
N MET A 5 -1.84 27.00 -11.28
CA MET A 5 -1.49 28.23 -12.00
C MET A 5 -0.20 28.07 -12.82
N GLU A 6 0.73 27.26 -12.33
CA GLU A 6 2.03 27.00 -12.98
C GLU A 6 1.97 25.82 -13.96
N PHE A 7 0.88 25.03 -13.93
CA PHE A 7 0.72 23.90 -14.82
C PHE A 7 0.62 24.34 -16.28
N ASN A 8 1.48 23.75 -17.10
CA ASN A 8 1.55 24.03 -18.52
C ASN A 8 1.28 22.75 -19.32
N SER A 9 0.14 22.70 -19.98
CA SER A 9 -0.24 21.57 -20.85
C SER A 9 0.51 21.57 -22.19
N SER A 10 1.25 22.63 -22.54
CA SER A 10 1.91 22.74 -23.85
C SER A 10 2.91 21.60 -24.12
N SER A 11 3.55 21.05 -23.07
CA SER A 11 4.45 19.89 -23.21
C SER A 11 3.71 18.61 -23.63
N LEU A 12 2.41 18.51 -23.40
CA LEU A 12 1.59 17.40 -23.87
C LEU A 12 1.54 17.32 -25.40
N THR A 13 1.64 18.46 -26.08
CA THR A 13 1.66 18.49 -27.55
C THR A 13 2.87 17.79 -28.15
N THR A 14 3.96 17.66 -27.39
CA THR A 14 5.19 16.97 -27.79
C THR A 14 5.18 15.48 -27.49
N CYS A 15 4.15 14.98 -26.82
CA CYS A 15 3.99 13.56 -26.55
C CYS A 15 3.48 12.83 -27.79
N HIS A 16 4.39 12.13 -28.47
CA HIS A 16 4.13 11.40 -29.72
C HIS A 16 4.25 9.88 -29.57
N THR A 17 4.32 9.37 -28.36
CA THR A 17 4.32 7.94 -28.01
C THR A 17 3.59 7.72 -26.72
N PHE A 18 3.12 6.50 -26.48
CA PHE A 18 2.44 6.11 -25.24
C PHE A 18 3.34 6.38 -24.01
N ASP A 19 4.62 5.96 -24.07
CA ASP A 19 5.57 6.18 -22.95
C ASP A 19 5.73 7.65 -22.59
N LYS A 20 5.72 8.56 -23.58
CA LYS A 20 5.78 10.00 -23.31
C LYS A 20 4.50 10.53 -22.65
N VAL A 21 3.33 10.00 -23.00
CA VAL A 21 2.07 10.34 -22.34
C VAL A 21 2.09 9.85 -20.89
N VAL A 22 2.58 8.63 -20.66
CA VAL A 22 2.75 8.07 -19.31
C VAL A 22 3.73 8.91 -18.49
N ALA A 23 4.89 9.26 -19.05
CA ALA A 23 5.87 10.12 -18.39
C ALA A 23 5.28 11.50 -18.06
N PHE A 24 4.55 12.11 -19.00
CA PHE A 24 3.86 13.38 -18.75
C PHE A 24 2.87 13.28 -17.58
N TYR A 25 2.11 12.19 -17.52
CA TYR A 25 1.18 11.97 -16.40
C TYR A 25 1.95 11.88 -15.07
N THR A 26 2.96 11.05 -14.99
CA THR A 26 3.68 10.80 -13.73
C THR A 26 4.50 12.00 -13.26
N GLU A 27 5.12 12.75 -14.17
CA GLU A 27 6.01 13.86 -13.82
C GLU A 27 5.26 15.19 -13.60
N HIS A 28 4.12 15.38 -14.29
CA HIS A 28 3.41 16.66 -14.32
C HIS A 28 1.96 16.56 -13.87
N PHE A 29 1.15 15.70 -14.51
CA PHE A 29 -0.29 15.70 -14.29
C PHE A 29 -0.72 15.12 -12.95
N SER A 30 0.02 14.17 -12.40
CA SER A 30 -0.22 13.64 -11.04
C SER A 30 -0.20 14.71 -9.96
N LYS A 31 0.58 15.77 -10.15
CA LYS A 31 0.61 16.95 -9.27
C LYS A 31 -0.69 17.78 -9.37
N VAL A 32 -1.28 17.83 -10.57
CA VAL A 32 -2.60 18.44 -10.80
C VAL A 32 -3.66 17.62 -10.08
N ASP A 33 -3.67 16.31 -10.26
CA ASP A 33 -4.58 15.39 -9.58
C ASP A 33 -4.55 15.59 -8.06
N ARG A 34 -3.34 15.68 -7.47
CA ARG A 34 -3.18 15.94 -6.04
C ARG A 34 -3.69 17.31 -5.62
N ALA A 35 -3.39 18.35 -6.40
CA ALA A 35 -3.84 19.70 -6.09
C ALA A 35 -5.38 19.81 -6.13
N ILE A 36 -6.01 19.19 -7.11
CA ILE A 36 -7.48 19.11 -7.23
C ILE A 36 -8.08 18.33 -6.07
N ARG A 37 -7.53 17.16 -5.71
CA ARG A 37 -8.01 16.38 -4.58
C ARG A 37 -7.97 17.19 -3.28
N ASN A 38 -6.88 17.90 -3.03
CA ASN A 38 -6.75 18.74 -1.84
C ASN A 38 -7.76 19.91 -1.83
N LEU A 39 -8.03 20.50 -2.98
CA LEU A 39 -9.05 21.56 -3.10
C LEU A 39 -10.47 21.00 -2.91
N TYR A 40 -10.75 19.81 -3.44
CA TYR A 40 -12.02 19.14 -3.18
C TYR A 40 -12.17 18.83 -1.68
N ALA A 41 -11.13 18.32 -1.01
CA ALA A 41 -11.16 18.07 0.44
C ALA A 41 -11.45 19.35 1.25
N ALA A 42 -10.86 20.48 0.85
CA ALA A 42 -11.02 21.76 1.56
C ALA A 42 -12.40 22.40 1.34
N PHE A 43 -12.97 22.30 0.13
CA PHE A 43 -14.15 23.06 -0.29
C PHE A 43 -15.34 22.20 -0.71
N LEU A 44 -15.38 20.91 -0.33
CA LEU A 44 -16.39 19.94 -0.81
C LEU A 44 -17.84 20.41 -0.64
N GLN A 45 -18.14 21.16 0.42
CA GLN A 45 -19.50 21.65 0.71
C GLN A 45 -19.83 22.97 0.00
N GLU A 46 -18.84 23.60 -0.63
CA GLU A 46 -19.00 24.92 -1.26
C GLU A 46 -19.15 24.76 -2.78
N LYS A 47 -20.37 24.39 -3.21
CA LYS A 47 -20.66 24.13 -4.64
C LYS A 47 -20.25 25.27 -5.57
N ALA A 48 -20.32 26.53 -5.12
CA ALA A 48 -19.92 27.69 -5.89
C ALA A 48 -18.41 27.74 -6.20
N ILE A 49 -17.59 27.08 -5.36
CA ILE A 49 -16.13 26.95 -5.57
C ILE A 49 -15.83 25.66 -6.32
N ILE A 50 -16.44 24.56 -5.92
CA ILE A 50 -16.15 23.24 -6.48
C ILE A 50 -16.54 23.12 -7.94
N ARG A 51 -17.68 23.67 -8.38
CA ARG A 51 -18.15 23.53 -9.76
C ARG A 51 -17.20 24.17 -10.79
N PRO A 52 -16.77 25.44 -10.66
CA PRO A 52 -15.77 26.01 -11.56
C PRO A 52 -14.43 25.27 -11.53
N LEU A 53 -14.02 24.76 -10.35
CA LEU A 53 -12.80 23.97 -10.20
C LEU A 53 -12.90 22.64 -10.94
N GLN A 54 -14.06 21.98 -10.87
CA GLN A 54 -14.32 20.75 -11.59
C GLN A 54 -14.32 20.97 -13.11
N GLU A 55 -14.98 22.01 -13.60
CA GLU A 55 -15.00 22.37 -15.02
C GLU A 55 -13.56 22.62 -15.54
N TYR A 56 -12.75 23.34 -14.77
CA TYR A 56 -11.35 23.55 -15.09
C TYR A 56 -10.56 22.22 -15.13
N TYR A 57 -10.73 21.37 -14.12
CA TYR A 57 -10.07 20.05 -14.09
C TYR A 57 -10.52 19.16 -15.24
N GLU A 58 -11.81 19.16 -15.59
CA GLU A 58 -12.33 18.42 -16.75
C GLU A 58 -11.69 18.90 -18.05
N SER A 59 -11.44 20.21 -18.22
CA SER A 59 -10.76 20.74 -19.40
C SER A 59 -9.32 20.25 -19.53
N LEU A 60 -8.57 20.21 -18.41
CA LEU A 60 -7.21 19.67 -18.38
C LEU A 60 -7.19 18.15 -18.66
N ASN A 61 -8.13 17.41 -18.06
CA ASN A 61 -8.28 15.98 -18.32
C ASN A 61 -8.64 15.70 -19.77
N TYR A 62 -9.48 16.52 -20.39
CA TYR A 62 -9.83 16.34 -21.79
C TYR A 62 -8.58 16.34 -22.69
N GLU A 63 -7.67 17.30 -22.51
CA GLU A 63 -6.42 17.35 -23.28
C GLU A 63 -5.56 16.08 -23.06
N LEU A 64 -5.38 15.66 -21.80
CA LEU A 64 -4.64 14.45 -21.46
C LEU A 64 -5.28 13.20 -22.08
N LEU A 65 -6.61 13.05 -21.97
CA LEU A 65 -7.34 11.91 -22.45
C LEU A 65 -7.32 11.81 -23.99
N GLN A 66 -7.30 12.93 -24.72
CA GLN A 66 -7.10 12.90 -26.16
C GLN A 66 -5.78 12.21 -26.52
N LYS A 67 -4.67 12.59 -25.88
CA LYS A 67 -3.36 11.96 -26.08
C LYS A 67 -3.30 10.53 -25.57
N TRP A 68 -3.89 10.25 -24.43
CA TRP A 68 -3.96 8.91 -23.88
C TRP A 68 -4.63 7.93 -24.85
N PHE A 69 -5.80 8.27 -25.37
CA PHE A 69 -6.53 7.39 -26.29
C PHE A 69 -5.98 7.39 -27.73
N GLU A 70 -5.21 8.41 -28.12
CA GLU A 70 -4.48 8.44 -29.39
C GLU A 70 -3.40 7.32 -29.41
N TYR A 71 -2.65 7.18 -28.30
CA TYR A 71 -1.54 6.21 -28.18
C TYR A 71 -1.90 4.95 -27.39
N ARG A 72 -3.12 4.84 -26.89
CA ARG A 72 -3.60 3.69 -26.10
C ARG A 72 -3.43 2.32 -26.78
N PRO A 73 -3.50 2.18 -28.10
CA PRO A 73 -3.23 0.90 -28.78
C PRO A 73 -1.83 0.32 -28.51
N GLU A 74 -0.87 1.13 -28.09
CA GLU A 74 0.48 0.69 -27.71
C GLU A 74 0.53 0.08 -26.29
N TYR A 75 -0.54 0.21 -25.52
CA TYR A 75 -0.62 -0.26 -24.15
C TYR A 75 -0.57 -1.77 -24.04
N GLN A 76 0.24 -2.22 -23.10
CA GLN A 76 0.26 -3.60 -22.61
C GLN A 76 0.28 -3.57 -21.07
N SER A 77 -0.62 -4.35 -20.44
CA SER A 77 -0.58 -4.55 -19.00
C SER A 77 0.68 -5.31 -18.62
N ASP A 78 1.35 -4.86 -17.57
CA ASP A 78 2.50 -5.55 -16.95
C ASP A 78 2.20 -6.02 -15.52
N GLN A 79 0.93 -6.00 -15.14
CA GLN A 79 0.44 -6.42 -13.82
C GLN A 79 0.43 -7.94 -13.65
N GLN A 80 0.25 -8.68 -14.76
CA GLN A 80 0.04 -10.12 -14.76
C GLN A 80 1.17 -10.92 -14.09
N GLY A 81 0.86 -11.56 -12.93
CA GLY A 81 1.79 -12.38 -12.19
C GLY A 81 2.94 -11.61 -11.53
N TYR A 82 2.78 -10.33 -11.31
CA TYR A 82 3.83 -9.50 -10.73
C TYR A 82 4.32 -10.03 -9.38
N LEU A 83 3.41 -10.36 -8.46
CA LEU A 83 3.79 -10.88 -7.13
C LEU A 83 4.51 -12.23 -7.23
N ILE A 84 4.11 -13.11 -8.16
CA ILE A 84 4.81 -14.37 -8.40
C ILE A 84 6.26 -14.09 -8.80
N SER A 85 6.47 -13.20 -9.75
CA SER A 85 7.80 -12.83 -10.25
C SER A 85 8.66 -12.21 -9.15
N LEU A 86 8.06 -11.33 -8.33
CA LEU A 86 8.71 -10.69 -7.21
C LEU A 86 9.18 -11.73 -6.17
N PHE A 87 8.27 -12.58 -5.66
CA PHE A 87 8.61 -13.52 -4.59
C PHE A 87 9.51 -14.65 -5.03
N LYS A 88 9.42 -15.13 -6.28
CA LYS A 88 10.36 -16.14 -6.81
C LYS A 88 11.82 -15.69 -6.69
N ASN A 89 12.08 -14.40 -6.92
CA ASN A 89 13.42 -13.82 -6.93
C ASN A 89 13.79 -13.13 -5.61
N ALA A 90 12.84 -12.98 -4.68
CA ALA A 90 13.05 -12.25 -3.44
C ALA A 90 13.99 -12.95 -2.48
N LYS A 91 14.83 -12.16 -1.82
CA LYS A 91 15.58 -12.57 -0.62
C LYS A 91 14.69 -12.50 0.61
N PRO A 92 15.02 -13.21 1.71
CA PRO A 92 14.30 -13.07 2.97
C PRO A 92 14.25 -11.62 3.47
N ARG A 93 13.26 -11.32 4.31
CA ARG A 93 12.98 -10.01 4.88
C ARG A 93 12.53 -9.00 3.84
N ILE A 94 11.55 -9.41 3.02
CA ILE A 94 10.81 -8.54 2.10
C ILE A 94 9.35 -8.43 2.55
N ALA A 95 8.79 -7.21 2.48
CA ALA A 95 7.38 -6.95 2.71
C ALA A 95 6.75 -6.26 1.50
N VAL A 96 5.50 -6.61 1.21
CA VAL A 96 4.72 -6.01 0.13
C VAL A 96 3.40 -5.51 0.68
N ILE A 97 3.17 -4.22 0.60
CA ILE A 97 1.86 -3.61 0.88
C ILE A 97 1.09 -3.62 -0.44
N VAL A 98 0.01 -4.39 -0.48
CA VAL A 98 -0.91 -4.46 -1.61
C VAL A 98 -2.12 -3.61 -1.27
N GLY A 99 -2.23 -2.47 -1.93
CA GLY A 99 -3.34 -1.56 -1.79
C GLY A 99 -4.52 -1.94 -2.69
N ASP A 100 -5.69 -1.52 -2.31
CA ASP A 100 -6.91 -1.52 -3.10
C ASP A 100 -7.23 -0.05 -3.44
N GLY A 101 -7.11 0.30 -4.72
CA GLY A 101 -7.40 1.64 -5.19
C GLY A 101 -6.40 2.74 -4.76
N ILE A 102 -5.09 2.49 -4.78
CA ILE A 102 -4.11 3.56 -4.48
C ILE A 102 -3.72 4.30 -5.77
N ARG A 103 -4.15 5.55 -5.92
CA ARG A 103 -3.72 6.40 -7.04
C ARG A 103 -2.22 6.69 -7.02
N TYR A 104 -1.64 6.85 -8.21
CA TYR A 104 -0.23 7.20 -8.38
C TYR A 104 0.17 8.46 -7.58
N GLU A 105 -0.66 9.54 -7.57
CA GLU A 105 -0.36 10.79 -6.87
C GLU A 105 -0.29 10.63 -5.34
N ILE A 106 -1.03 9.67 -4.76
CA ILE A 106 -0.98 9.32 -3.34
C ILE A 106 0.37 8.69 -3.03
N SER A 107 0.77 7.70 -3.83
CA SER A 107 2.05 7.00 -3.65
C SER A 107 3.25 7.91 -3.90
N GLU A 108 3.17 8.84 -4.85
CA GLU A 108 4.21 9.84 -5.10
C GLU A 108 4.44 10.74 -3.88
N TYR A 109 3.37 11.14 -3.20
CA TYR A 109 3.50 11.90 -1.95
C TYR A 109 4.14 11.09 -0.83
N ILE A 110 3.75 9.83 -0.68
CA ILE A 110 4.34 8.91 0.30
C ILE A 110 5.85 8.77 0.00
N ALA A 111 6.21 8.56 -1.26
CA ALA A 111 7.58 8.46 -1.70
C ALA A 111 8.39 9.71 -1.35
N GLN A 112 7.88 10.90 -1.70
CA GLN A 112 8.53 12.18 -1.39
C GLN A 112 8.75 12.41 0.12
N ALA A 113 7.82 11.97 0.96
CA ALA A 113 7.97 12.05 2.41
C ALA A 113 9.08 11.12 2.92
N LEU A 114 9.23 9.94 2.31
CA LEU A 114 10.16 8.90 2.73
C LEU A 114 11.57 9.05 2.11
N GLU A 115 11.72 9.69 0.95
CA GLU A 115 13.01 9.93 0.28
C GLU A 115 14.03 10.67 1.15
N LYS A 116 13.58 11.38 2.18
CA LYS A 116 14.45 12.07 3.14
C LYS A 116 15.20 11.12 4.09
N LYS A 117 14.71 9.87 4.23
CA LYS A 117 15.22 8.91 5.20
C LYS A 117 15.61 7.57 4.58
N PHE A 118 15.07 7.26 3.41
CA PHE A 118 15.19 5.96 2.77
C PHE A 118 15.50 6.11 1.29
N LYS A 119 16.16 5.11 0.73
CA LYS A 119 16.28 5.00 -0.72
C LYS A 119 14.94 4.57 -1.30
N VAL A 120 14.39 5.34 -2.20
CA VAL A 120 13.13 5.07 -2.88
C VAL A 120 13.39 4.82 -4.36
N ASP A 121 12.86 3.71 -4.88
CA ASP A 121 12.80 3.43 -6.31
C ASP A 121 11.34 3.57 -6.76
N LYS A 122 11.09 4.51 -7.68
CA LYS A 122 9.76 4.83 -8.18
C LYS A 122 9.62 4.32 -9.61
N GLN A 123 8.92 3.21 -9.74
CA GLN A 123 8.50 2.67 -11.01
C GLN A 123 6.99 2.70 -11.11
N ILE A 124 6.47 2.56 -12.31
CA ILE A 124 5.05 2.37 -12.54
C ILE A 124 4.77 0.94 -12.98
N MET A 125 3.52 0.58 -12.86
CA MET A 125 2.94 -0.59 -13.48
C MET A 125 1.64 -0.15 -14.16
N LEU A 126 1.27 -0.83 -15.24
CA LEU A 126 0.03 -0.56 -15.96
C LEU A 126 -0.99 -1.64 -15.58
N ALA A 127 -2.03 -1.22 -14.88
CA ALA A 127 -3.11 -2.12 -14.46
C ALA A 127 -3.83 -2.75 -15.65
N ASP A 128 -4.43 -3.90 -15.44
CA ASP A 128 -5.23 -4.59 -16.46
C ASP A 128 -6.61 -3.94 -16.63
N MET A 129 -7.33 -4.29 -17.67
CA MET A 129 -8.65 -3.76 -18.00
C MET A 129 -9.72 -4.86 -17.87
N PRO A 130 -10.89 -4.48 -17.30
CA PRO A 130 -11.25 -3.24 -16.61
C PRO A 130 -10.45 -3.06 -15.32
N SER A 131 -10.32 -1.81 -14.83
CA SER A 131 -9.65 -1.52 -13.55
C SER A 131 -10.58 -1.86 -12.37
N GLU A 132 -10.93 -3.12 -12.27
CA GLU A 132 -11.83 -3.73 -11.30
C GLU A 132 -11.06 -4.60 -10.32
N THR A 133 -11.36 -4.48 -9.02
CA THR A 133 -10.60 -5.15 -7.94
C THR A 133 -10.46 -6.66 -8.16
N GLU A 134 -11.56 -7.36 -8.49
CA GLU A 134 -11.54 -8.82 -8.66
C GLU A 134 -10.58 -9.25 -9.76
N HIS A 135 -10.64 -8.57 -10.91
CA HIS A 135 -9.80 -8.82 -12.06
C HIS A 135 -8.32 -8.48 -11.78
N ASN A 136 -8.07 -7.28 -11.30
CA ASN A 136 -6.72 -6.76 -11.15
C ASN A 136 -5.97 -7.34 -9.95
N MET A 137 -6.65 -7.64 -8.85
CA MET A 137 -6.04 -8.42 -7.76
C MET A 137 -5.66 -9.82 -8.23
N SER A 138 -6.51 -10.46 -9.05
CA SER A 138 -6.16 -11.76 -9.62
C SER A 138 -4.96 -11.66 -10.55
N ALA A 139 -4.92 -10.63 -11.40
CA ALA A 139 -3.78 -10.34 -12.26
C ALA A 139 -2.47 -10.17 -11.46
N LEU A 140 -2.48 -9.38 -10.39
CA LEU A 140 -1.33 -9.17 -9.51
C LEU A 140 -0.81 -10.46 -8.87
N TYR A 141 -1.74 -11.24 -8.27
CA TYR A 141 -1.39 -12.40 -7.45
C TYR A 141 -1.07 -13.63 -8.29
N VAL A 142 -1.83 -13.87 -9.36
CA VAL A 142 -1.83 -15.14 -10.10
C VAL A 142 -1.33 -14.97 -11.52
N GLY A 143 -1.86 -13.99 -12.24
CA GLY A 143 -1.58 -13.78 -13.66
C GLY A 143 -2.28 -14.80 -14.56
N ASN A 144 -1.84 -14.84 -15.82
CA ASN A 144 -2.32 -15.79 -16.86
C ASN A 144 -3.80 -15.68 -17.21
N GLY A 145 -4.46 -14.54 -16.88
CA GLY A 145 -5.88 -14.34 -17.16
C GLY A 145 -6.82 -15.16 -16.26
N GLU A 146 -6.32 -15.84 -15.24
CA GLU A 146 -7.12 -16.55 -14.25
C GLU A 146 -7.73 -15.54 -13.28
N VAL A 147 -9.05 -15.54 -13.14
CA VAL A 147 -9.76 -14.70 -12.18
C VAL A 147 -10.16 -15.53 -10.97
N LEU A 148 -9.63 -15.16 -9.80
CA LEU A 148 -9.91 -15.76 -8.50
C LEU A 148 -10.58 -14.72 -7.60
N PRO A 149 -11.92 -14.73 -7.47
CA PRO A 149 -12.66 -13.72 -6.70
C PRO A 149 -12.29 -13.74 -5.21
N VAL A 150 -12.07 -14.94 -4.68
CA VAL A 150 -11.83 -15.14 -3.25
C VAL A 150 -10.38 -14.81 -2.89
N HIS A 151 -10.21 -13.88 -1.96
CA HIS A 151 -8.89 -13.40 -1.52
C HIS A 151 -7.96 -14.54 -1.07
N LYS A 152 -8.47 -15.46 -0.23
CA LYS A 152 -7.69 -16.62 0.27
C LYS A 152 -7.22 -17.56 -0.83
N ASP A 153 -7.98 -17.69 -1.93
CA ASP A 153 -7.58 -18.53 -3.05
C ASP A 153 -6.41 -17.91 -3.81
N ARG A 154 -6.40 -16.58 -3.97
CA ARG A 154 -5.26 -15.82 -4.53
C ARG A 154 -4.00 -15.99 -3.69
N GLU A 155 -4.11 -15.85 -2.37
CA GLU A 155 -2.99 -16.04 -1.41
C GLU A 155 -2.42 -17.45 -1.47
N LYS A 156 -3.29 -18.46 -1.42
CA LYS A 156 -2.92 -19.85 -1.54
C LYS A 156 -2.18 -20.12 -2.85
N ARG A 157 -2.72 -19.62 -3.96
CA ARG A 157 -2.16 -19.79 -5.29
C ARG A 157 -0.78 -19.11 -5.43
N LEU A 158 -0.62 -17.90 -4.89
CA LEU A 158 0.67 -17.19 -4.86
C LEU A 158 1.71 -17.99 -4.07
N THR A 159 1.36 -18.50 -2.89
CA THR A 159 2.24 -19.33 -2.06
C THR A 159 2.69 -20.59 -2.82
N GLU A 160 1.76 -21.31 -3.44
CA GLU A 160 2.04 -22.52 -4.22
C GLU A 160 3.00 -22.24 -5.39
N ILE A 161 2.71 -21.21 -6.20
CA ILE A 161 3.50 -20.93 -7.42
C ILE A 161 4.86 -20.32 -7.10
N SER A 162 4.94 -19.44 -6.08
CA SER A 162 6.21 -18.83 -5.69
C SER A 162 7.14 -19.78 -4.96
N GLY A 163 6.60 -20.83 -4.29
CA GLY A 163 7.35 -21.75 -3.47
C GLY A 163 7.92 -21.12 -2.18
N LYS A 164 7.37 -19.97 -1.75
CA LYS A 164 7.78 -19.25 -0.55
C LYS A 164 6.75 -19.40 0.56
N ALA A 165 7.21 -19.47 1.82
CA ALA A 165 6.34 -19.41 2.99
C ALA A 165 5.94 -17.95 3.24
N ILE A 166 4.89 -17.51 2.55
CA ILE A 166 4.42 -16.12 2.64
C ILE A 166 3.41 -16.00 3.79
N THR A 167 3.61 -15.02 4.65
CA THR A 167 2.64 -14.62 5.68
C THR A 167 1.74 -13.52 5.12
N TYR A 168 0.44 -13.63 5.35
CA TYR A 168 -0.58 -12.67 4.91
C TYR A 168 -1.29 -12.08 6.12
N MET A 169 -1.47 -10.77 6.15
CA MET A 169 -2.23 -10.07 7.18
C MET A 169 -2.75 -8.73 6.68
N ASP A 170 -3.71 -8.16 7.38
CA ASP A 170 -4.13 -6.78 7.16
C ASP A 170 -3.05 -5.82 7.67
N LEU A 171 -2.84 -4.69 6.97
CA LEU A 171 -1.81 -3.71 7.31
C LEU A 171 -1.95 -3.18 8.75
N GLU A 172 -3.17 -3.05 9.24
CA GLU A 172 -3.46 -2.59 10.60
C GLU A 172 -2.98 -3.58 11.67
N ALA A 173 -2.98 -4.88 11.36
CA ALA A 173 -2.54 -5.94 12.27
C ALA A 173 -1.02 -5.99 12.45
N LEU A 174 -0.26 -5.28 11.60
CA LEU A 174 1.20 -5.25 11.70
C LEU A 174 1.65 -4.67 13.03
N SER A 175 2.44 -5.45 13.78
CA SER A 175 3.04 -5.04 15.04
C SER A 175 4.55 -5.24 15.04
N TYR A 176 5.26 -4.57 15.95
CA TYR A 176 6.66 -4.88 16.19
C TYR A 176 6.78 -6.32 16.71
N GLY A 177 7.83 -7.02 16.26
CA GLY A 177 8.03 -8.43 16.61
C GLY A 177 7.60 -9.41 15.53
N ASP A 178 6.84 -9.00 14.51
CA ASP A 178 6.60 -9.82 13.34
C ASP A 178 7.91 -10.12 12.60
N THR A 179 8.20 -11.41 12.38
CA THR A 179 9.51 -11.87 11.89
C THR A 179 9.43 -12.64 10.57
N ALA A 180 8.30 -12.59 9.88
CA ALA A 180 8.13 -13.28 8.61
C ALA A 180 9.19 -12.87 7.59
N ASP A 181 9.78 -13.83 6.87
CA ASP A 181 10.73 -13.54 5.80
C ASP A 181 10.07 -12.97 4.55
N TYR A 182 8.85 -13.40 4.28
CA TYR A 182 8.04 -13.00 3.14
C TYR A 182 6.68 -12.57 3.66
N LEU A 183 6.36 -11.30 3.53
CA LEU A 183 5.16 -10.71 4.12
C LEU A 183 4.35 -9.98 3.05
N VAL A 184 3.06 -10.25 3.00
CA VAL A 184 2.07 -9.49 2.24
C VAL A 184 1.09 -8.84 3.20
N LEU A 185 0.92 -7.54 3.06
CA LEU A 185 0.05 -6.70 3.88
C LEU A 185 -1.05 -6.13 3.02
N ASN A 186 -2.29 -6.49 3.31
CA ASN A 186 -3.45 -6.01 2.56
C ASN A 186 -3.92 -4.66 3.12
N TYR A 187 -4.19 -3.71 2.24
CA TYR A 187 -4.66 -2.38 2.60
C TYR A 187 -5.81 -1.94 1.70
N GLY A 188 -7.05 -2.13 2.16
CA GLY A 188 -8.27 -1.82 1.41
C GLY A 188 -9.02 -0.57 1.86
N ASP A 189 -8.45 0.26 2.74
CA ASP A 189 -9.21 1.36 3.38
C ASP A 189 -9.55 2.49 2.43
N ILE A 190 -8.73 2.73 1.42
CA ILE A 190 -8.96 3.79 0.42
C ILE A 190 -10.22 3.45 -0.39
N ASP A 191 -10.28 2.24 -0.94
CA ASP A 191 -11.42 1.81 -1.75
C ASP A 191 -12.69 1.67 -0.90
N LYS A 192 -12.64 0.99 0.24
CA LYS A 192 -13.76 0.88 1.18
C LYS A 192 -14.33 2.24 1.60
N ALA A 193 -13.45 3.22 1.88
CA ALA A 193 -13.90 4.57 2.20
C ALA A 193 -14.50 5.26 0.98
N GLY A 194 -13.88 5.11 -0.19
CA GLY A 194 -14.36 5.64 -1.47
C GLY A 194 -15.75 5.14 -1.81
N GLU A 195 -15.96 3.83 -1.80
CA GLU A 195 -17.26 3.21 -2.07
C GLU A 195 -18.34 3.63 -1.05
N LYS A 196 -17.99 3.61 0.23
CA LYS A 196 -18.97 3.87 1.31
C LYS A 196 -19.32 5.35 1.46
N LEU A 197 -18.31 6.22 1.40
CA LEU A 197 -18.46 7.65 1.70
C LEU A 197 -18.48 8.52 0.43
N GLN A 198 -18.13 7.95 -0.72
CA GLN A 198 -18.05 8.64 -2.00
C GLN A 198 -17.20 9.92 -1.89
N GLN A 199 -17.72 11.06 -2.22
CA GLN A 199 -17.02 12.35 -2.08
C GLN A 199 -16.51 12.62 -0.64
N GLY A 200 -17.18 12.09 0.38
CA GLY A 200 -16.78 12.25 1.77
C GLY A 200 -15.42 11.60 2.09
N ALA A 201 -15.05 10.55 1.38
CA ALA A 201 -13.77 9.84 1.54
C ALA A 201 -12.55 10.73 1.28
N ILE A 202 -12.69 11.76 0.44
CA ILE A 202 -11.60 12.67 0.07
C ILE A 202 -10.91 13.28 1.30
N LYS A 203 -11.66 13.54 2.37
CA LYS A 203 -11.13 14.09 3.63
C LYS A 203 -10.22 13.13 4.38
N LEU A 204 -10.37 11.83 4.18
CA LEU A 204 -9.61 10.78 4.86
C LEU A 204 -8.30 10.44 4.14
N PHE A 205 -8.16 10.77 2.88
CA PHE A 205 -6.99 10.35 2.09
C PHE A 205 -5.66 10.85 2.64
N SER A 206 -5.62 12.02 3.28
CA SER A 206 -4.41 12.51 3.93
C SER A 206 -4.05 11.68 5.19
N GLU A 207 -5.03 11.13 5.89
CA GLU A 207 -4.82 10.22 7.02
C GLU A 207 -4.29 8.88 6.52
N PHE A 208 -4.85 8.34 5.43
CA PHE A 208 -4.35 7.12 4.80
C PHE A 208 -2.90 7.25 4.31
N GLU A 209 -2.51 8.40 3.77
CA GLU A 209 -1.13 8.70 3.41
C GLU A 209 -0.20 8.60 4.63
N LEU A 210 -0.60 9.17 5.77
CA LEU A 210 0.19 9.12 7.01
C LEU A 210 0.32 7.69 7.56
N VAL A 211 -0.76 6.91 7.52
CA VAL A 211 -0.74 5.49 7.91
C VAL A 211 0.26 4.71 7.07
N LEU A 212 0.24 4.87 5.75
CA LEU A 212 1.16 4.19 4.84
C LEU A 212 2.63 4.61 5.07
N ILE A 213 2.90 5.90 5.29
CA ILE A 213 4.23 6.42 5.64
C ILE A 213 4.73 5.78 6.94
N ASP A 214 3.88 5.73 7.97
CA ASP A 214 4.23 5.15 9.27
C ASP A 214 4.51 3.65 9.14
N LYS A 215 3.64 2.89 8.48
CA LYS A 215 3.77 1.44 8.31
C LYS A 215 4.99 1.05 7.46
N ILE A 216 5.30 1.77 6.39
CA ILE A 216 6.53 1.56 5.60
C ILE A 216 7.76 1.82 6.49
N THR A 217 7.74 2.92 7.26
CA THR A 217 8.81 3.25 8.21
C THR A 217 8.97 2.15 9.27
N GLN A 218 7.86 1.68 9.84
CA GLN A 218 7.83 0.59 10.82
C GLN A 218 8.47 -0.68 10.25
N LEU A 219 8.05 -1.13 9.06
CA LEU A 219 8.60 -2.32 8.41
C LEU A 219 10.12 -2.24 8.21
N LEU A 220 10.60 -1.10 7.68
CA LEU A 220 12.03 -0.89 7.52
C LEU A 220 12.77 -0.89 8.88
N ASN A 221 12.17 -0.34 9.92
CA ASN A 221 12.73 -0.35 11.27
C ASN A 221 12.71 -1.74 11.94
N MET A 222 11.76 -2.59 11.56
CA MET A 222 11.70 -4.00 11.94
C MET A 222 12.74 -4.87 11.21
N GLY A 223 13.55 -4.28 10.31
CA GLY A 223 14.64 -4.96 9.61
C GLY A 223 14.24 -5.60 8.28
N TYR A 224 13.08 -5.26 7.74
CA TYR A 224 12.79 -5.60 6.34
C TYR A 224 13.77 -4.87 5.42
N GLN A 225 14.41 -5.62 4.53
CA GLN A 225 15.45 -5.08 3.64
C GLN A 225 14.85 -4.27 2.50
N GLU A 226 13.64 -4.63 2.12
CA GLU A 226 12.90 -4.00 1.05
C GLU A 226 11.40 -4.05 1.37
N VAL A 227 10.74 -2.91 1.19
CA VAL A 227 9.29 -2.77 1.33
C VAL A 227 8.74 -2.28 0.00
N HIS A 228 7.76 -2.99 -0.56
CA HIS A 228 7.07 -2.59 -1.79
C HIS A 228 5.71 -1.99 -1.45
N LEU A 229 5.34 -0.95 -2.19
CA LEU A 229 3.98 -0.40 -2.23
C LEU A 229 3.46 -0.55 -3.65
N ILE A 230 2.43 -1.36 -3.80
CA ILE A 230 1.74 -1.62 -5.06
C ILE A 230 0.23 -1.56 -4.86
N THR A 231 -0.52 -1.51 -5.93
CA THR A 231 -2.00 -1.55 -5.91
C THR A 231 -2.49 -2.31 -7.13
N ASP A 232 -3.73 -2.71 -7.08
CA ASP A 232 -4.43 -3.35 -8.20
C ASP A 232 -4.86 -2.33 -9.27
N HIS A 233 -5.44 -1.19 -8.89
CA HIS A 233 -5.87 -0.10 -9.76
C HIS A 233 -5.80 1.25 -9.04
N GLY A 234 -6.07 2.32 -9.77
CA GLY A 234 -6.38 3.63 -9.22
C GLY A 234 -7.89 3.94 -9.34
N PHE A 235 -8.26 5.21 -9.21
CA PHE A 235 -9.65 5.66 -9.27
C PHE A 235 -9.77 7.07 -9.85
N VAL A 236 -10.99 7.47 -10.19
CA VAL A 236 -11.33 8.84 -10.59
C VAL A 236 -12.15 9.55 -9.51
N LEU A 237 -11.98 10.86 -9.43
CA LEU A 237 -12.76 11.75 -8.59
C LEU A 237 -13.49 12.76 -9.47
N THR A 238 -14.79 12.86 -9.32
CA THR A 238 -15.64 13.73 -10.13
C THR A 238 -16.16 14.97 -9.39
N GLY A 239 -15.79 15.14 -8.11
CA GLY A 239 -16.23 16.27 -7.32
C GLY A 239 -17.75 16.26 -7.08
N VAL A 240 -18.45 17.29 -7.54
CA VAL A 240 -19.92 17.36 -7.50
C VAL A 240 -20.49 16.85 -8.82
N LEU A 241 -21.27 15.78 -8.76
CA LEU A 241 -21.89 15.16 -9.93
C LEU A 241 -23.42 15.21 -9.82
N ASP A 242 -24.06 15.72 -10.86
CA ASP A 242 -25.51 15.66 -11.03
C ASP A 242 -25.88 14.52 -12.00
N GLU A 243 -27.15 14.06 -12.00
CA GLU A 243 -27.60 13.00 -12.91
C GLU A 243 -27.39 13.32 -14.41
N ALA A 244 -27.41 14.62 -14.76
CA ALA A 244 -27.17 15.06 -16.12
C ALA A 244 -25.71 14.88 -16.57
N ASP A 245 -24.78 14.75 -15.62
CA ASP A 245 -23.34 14.57 -15.92
C ASP A 245 -22.98 13.11 -16.21
N LYS A 246 -23.88 12.18 -15.87
CA LYS A 246 -23.68 10.76 -16.08
C LYS A 246 -23.95 10.35 -17.53
N LEU A 247 -23.13 9.42 -18.02
CA LEU A 247 -23.25 8.93 -19.40
C LEU A 247 -24.36 7.91 -19.55
N SER A 248 -25.12 7.99 -20.63
CA SER A 248 -26.09 6.95 -20.98
C SER A 248 -25.36 5.68 -21.45
N PRO A 249 -25.70 4.49 -20.92
CA PRO A 249 -25.12 3.22 -21.34
C PRO A 249 -25.87 2.71 -22.59
N ASP A 250 -25.72 3.40 -23.73
CA ASP A 250 -26.48 3.16 -24.97
C ASP A 250 -26.02 1.92 -25.74
N ALA A 251 -25.55 0.88 -25.05
CA ALA A 251 -25.24 -0.41 -25.64
C ALA A 251 -26.53 -1.16 -26.00
N THR A 252 -26.53 -1.84 -27.13
CA THR A 252 -27.62 -2.70 -27.59
C THR A 252 -27.45 -4.14 -27.13
N GLY A 253 -28.55 -4.88 -27.02
CA GLY A 253 -28.54 -6.29 -26.64
C GLY A 253 -28.35 -6.50 -25.14
N THR A 254 -27.95 -7.73 -24.78
CA THR A 254 -27.67 -8.11 -23.38
C THR A 254 -26.41 -7.41 -22.90
N LYS A 255 -26.54 -6.73 -21.77
CA LYS A 255 -25.47 -5.95 -21.17
C LYS A 255 -25.53 -5.95 -19.65
N GLU A 256 -24.36 -5.80 -19.06
CA GLU A 256 -24.16 -5.48 -17.64
C GLU A 256 -23.53 -4.09 -17.54
N VAL A 257 -24.09 -3.21 -16.68
CA VAL A 257 -23.64 -1.81 -16.57
C VAL A 257 -23.09 -1.57 -15.19
N HIS A 258 -21.83 -1.22 -15.15
CA HIS A 258 -21.09 -0.72 -13.98
C HIS A 258 -20.88 0.78 -14.06
N GLU A 259 -20.32 1.37 -13.03
CA GLU A 259 -20.09 2.81 -12.98
C GLU A 259 -19.13 3.31 -14.05
N ARG A 260 -18.08 2.54 -14.34
CA ARG A 260 -17.00 2.95 -15.23
C ARG A 260 -16.90 2.11 -16.50
N PHE A 261 -17.60 0.96 -16.56
CA PHE A 261 -17.55 0.07 -17.72
C PHE A 261 -18.89 -0.63 -17.99
N ILE A 262 -19.01 -1.17 -19.18
CA ILE A 262 -20.17 -1.95 -19.63
C ILE A 262 -19.66 -3.25 -20.24
N ARG A 263 -20.19 -4.39 -19.81
CA ARG A 263 -19.99 -5.68 -20.48
C ARG A 263 -21.14 -5.98 -21.43
N THR A 264 -20.82 -6.54 -22.59
CA THR A 264 -21.84 -6.92 -23.60
C THR A 264 -21.49 -8.26 -24.24
N ILE A 265 -22.54 -8.97 -24.72
CA ILE A 265 -22.35 -10.16 -25.55
C ILE A 265 -21.89 -9.75 -26.95
N ASP A 266 -22.57 -8.76 -27.52
CA ASP A 266 -22.34 -8.32 -28.89
C ASP A 266 -21.38 -7.12 -28.95
N LYS A 267 -20.60 -7.04 -30.04
CA LYS A 267 -19.70 -5.91 -30.28
C LYS A 267 -20.49 -4.62 -30.44
N GLN A 268 -20.08 -3.59 -29.72
CA GLN A 268 -20.65 -2.24 -29.80
C GLN A 268 -19.75 -1.31 -30.61
N SER A 269 -20.34 -0.25 -31.16
CA SER A 269 -19.64 0.83 -31.84
C SER A 269 -20.08 2.17 -31.26
N ASN A 270 -19.22 2.77 -30.45
CA ASN A 270 -19.44 4.11 -29.88
C ASN A 270 -18.09 4.83 -29.78
N SER A 271 -17.96 5.98 -30.42
CA SER A 271 -16.70 6.76 -30.45
C SER A 271 -16.27 7.29 -29.10
N ALA A 272 -17.21 7.47 -28.17
CA ALA A 272 -16.93 7.91 -26.80
C ALA A 272 -16.46 6.77 -25.88
N TRP A 273 -16.45 5.56 -26.37
CA TRP A 273 -16.04 4.39 -25.61
C TRP A 273 -14.72 3.81 -26.12
N PHE A 274 -13.95 3.26 -25.21
CA PHE A 274 -12.84 2.38 -25.50
C PHE A 274 -13.28 0.95 -25.18
N GLY A 275 -13.11 0.02 -26.11
CA GLY A 275 -13.58 -1.34 -25.94
C GLY A 275 -12.53 -2.36 -26.33
N VAL A 276 -12.51 -3.47 -25.56
CA VAL A 276 -11.69 -4.66 -25.86
C VAL A 276 -12.55 -5.91 -25.90
N LYS A 277 -12.01 -6.94 -26.56
CA LYS A 277 -12.59 -8.27 -26.50
C LYS A 277 -12.06 -8.95 -25.25
N GLU A 278 -12.96 -9.24 -24.33
CA GLU A 278 -12.66 -9.90 -23.05
C GLU A 278 -13.84 -10.78 -22.66
N SER A 279 -13.57 -12.05 -22.42
CA SER A 279 -14.60 -13.01 -22.01
C SER A 279 -14.74 -13.01 -20.47
N HIS A 280 -15.93 -12.68 -19.97
CA HIS A 280 -16.28 -12.75 -18.56
C HIS A 280 -17.71 -13.29 -18.42
N GLY A 281 -17.88 -14.50 -17.87
CA GLY A 281 -19.16 -15.16 -17.85
C GLY A 281 -19.73 -15.35 -19.26
N GLU A 282 -20.91 -14.78 -19.50
CA GLU A 282 -21.57 -14.80 -20.81
C GLU A 282 -21.15 -13.64 -21.76
N TYR A 283 -20.40 -12.66 -21.24
CA TYR A 283 -20.01 -11.47 -21.98
C TYR A 283 -18.71 -11.69 -22.74
N ASN A 284 -18.59 -11.06 -23.92
CA ASN A 284 -17.43 -11.19 -24.81
C ASN A 284 -16.66 -9.88 -24.97
N TYR A 285 -17.22 -8.76 -24.53
CA TYR A 285 -16.64 -7.43 -24.69
C TYR A 285 -16.83 -6.60 -23.43
N VAL A 286 -15.83 -5.79 -23.14
CA VAL A 286 -15.90 -4.74 -22.13
C VAL A 286 -15.63 -3.37 -22.77
N TYR A 287 -16.40 -2.37 -22.35
CA TYR A 287 -16.30 -0.99 -22.85
C TYR A 287 -16.22 -0.03 -21.67
N ALA A 288 -15.26 0.87 -21.69
CA ALA A 288 -15.11 1.94 -20.72
C ALA A 288 -15.28 3.32 -21.38
N ALA A 289 -15.73 4.30 -20.62
CA ALA A 289 -15.85 5.67 -21.10
C ALA A 289 -14.48 6.31 -21.32
N LYS A 290 -14.32 7.07 -22.42
CA LYS A 290 -13.13 7.89 -22.70
C LYS A 290 -13.15 9.21 -21.91
N SER A 291 -13.76 9.22 -20.74
CA SER A 291 -13.85 10.38 -19.83
C SER A 291 -13.88 9.92 -18.38
N HIS A 292 -13.81 10.84 -17.44
CA HIS A 292 -13.98 10.55 -16.00
C HIS A 292 -15.45 10.36 -15.60
N ARG A 293 -16.39 10.72 -16.48
CA ARG A 293 -17.81 10.63 -16.16
C ARG A 293 -18.27 9.18 -16.06
N PRO A 294 -19.01 8.81 -15.01
CA PRO A 294 -19.55 7.46 -14.86
C PRO A 294 -20.77 7.24 -15.75
N PHE A 295 -21.05 5.98 -16.03
CA PHE A 295 -22.31 5.58 -16.63
C PHE A 295 -23.46 5.69 -15.63
N LYS A 296 -24.68 5.87 -16.16
CA LYS A 296 -25.92 5.82 -15.34
C LYS A 296 -26.15 4.39 -14.87
N SER A 297 -25.74 4.12 -13.64
CA SER A 297 -26.04 2.90 -12.89
C SER A 297 -26.62 3.30 -11.52
N LYS A 298 -26.73 2.41 -10.56
CA LYS A 298 -27.24 2.77 -9.21
C LYS A 298 -26.10 3.32 -8.36
N GLY A 299 -26.34 4.39 -7.60
CA GLY A 299 -25.43 4.90 -6.58
C GLY A 299 -24.96 6.34 -6.81
N CYS A 300 -24.07 6.82 -5.94
CA CYS A 300 -23.34 8.09 -6.07
C CYS A 300 -21.98 7.80 -6.69
N TYR A 301 -21.42 8.76 -7.43
CA TYR A 301 -20.24 8.50 -8.26
C TYR A 301 -19.18 9.58 -8.12
N GLY A 302 -19.01 10.11 -6.91
CA GLY A 302 -17.93 11.06 -6.61
C GLY A 302 -16.56 10.40 -6.58
N TYR A 303 -16.54 9.10 -6.25
CA TYR A 303 -15.42 8.18 -6.33
C TYR A 303 -15.85 6.98 -7.18
N SER A 304 -15.07 6.58 -8.16
CA SER A 304 -15.34 5.37 -8.94
C SER A 304 -14.09 4.83 -9.64
N HIS A 305 -14.08 3.53 -9.93
CA HIS A 305 -13.05 2.81 -10.64
C HIS A 305 -13.67 1.78 -11.61
N GLY A 306 -12.87 1.11 -12.41
CA GLY A 306 -13.32 0.17 -13.44
C GLY A 306 -13.10 0.68 -14.86
N GLY A 307 -12.66 1.93 -15.02
CA GLY A 307 -12.39 2.53 -16.32
C GLY A 307 -10.97 2.29 -16.82
N VAL A 308 -10.56 3.13 -17.77
CA VAL A 308 -9.29 2.98 -18.50
C VAL A 308 -8.54 4.31 -18.65
N THR A 309 -8.80 5.26 -17.78
CA THR A 309 -8.09 6.53 -17.76
C THR A 309 -6.71 6.41 -17.09
N PRO A 310 -5.77 7.34 -17.33
CA PRO A 310 -4.46 7.31 -16.67
C PRO A 310 -4.55 7.17 -15.15
N GLN A 311 -5.52 7.81 -14.52
CA GLN A 311 -5.74 7.79 -13.08
C GLN A 311 -6.17 6.42 -12.54
N GLU A 312 -6.74 5.58 -13.37
CA GLU A 312 -7.19 4.22 -13.05
C GLU A 312 -6.11 3.18 -13.39
N ILE A 313 -5.36 3.40 -14.48
CA ILE A 313 -4.45 2.41 -15.08
C ILE A 313 -2.99 2.59 -14.66
N ILE A 314 -2.50 3.83 -14.52
CA ILE A 314 -1.11 4.07 -14.12
C ILE A 314 -1.02 3.94 -12.60
N ILE A 315 -0.45 2.83 -12.14
CA ILE A 315 -0.37 2.47 -10.74
C ILE A 315 1.07 2.44 -10.23
N PRO A 316 1.29 2.68 -8.92
CA PRO A 316 2.62 2.65 -8.33
C PRO A 316 3.19 1.25 -8.28
N LYS A 317 4.49 1.16 -8.50
CA LYS A 317 5.35 0.02 -8.23
C LYS A 317 6.58 0.55 -7.54
N PHE A 318 6.40 0.97 -6.28
CA PHE A 318 7.43 1.65 -5.52
C PHE A 318 8.12 0.69 -4.56
N SER A 319 9.43 0.85 -4.38
CA SER A 319 10.15 0.11 -3.36
C SER A 319 10.99 1.04 -2.49
N PHE A 320 11.08 0.69 -1.22
CA PHE A 320 11.73 1.45 -0.16
C PHE A 320 12.77 0.57 0.51
N ARG A 321 13.98 1.11 0.72
CA ARG A 321 15.09 0.42 1.37
C ARG A 321 15.80 1.37 2.32
N LYS A 322 16.33 0.84 3.43
CA LYS A 322 17.28 1.63 4.22
C LYS A 322 18.53 1.86 3.38
N GLU A 323 19.03 3.08 3.36
CA GLU A 323 20.43 3.28 3.00
C GLU A 323 21.25 2.53 4.06
N LYS A 324 22.35 1.90 3.64
CA LYS A 324 23.27 1.30 4.60
C LYS A 324 23.77 2.43 5.50
N ALA A 325 23.07 2.66 6.62
CA ALA A 325 23.59 3.52 7.66
C ALA A 325 24.94 2.96 8.10
N ALA A 326 25.88 3.84 8.41
CA ALA A 326 27.04 3.45 9.20
C ALA A 326 26.49 2.70 10.41
N THR A 327 26.79 1.40 10.52
CA THR A 327 26.32 0.54 11.60
C THR A 327 26.63 1.22 12.91
N SER A 328 25.61 1.40 13.77
CA SER A 328 25.84 1.86 15.13
C SER A 328 26.98 1.04 15.72
N GLU A 329 27.99 1.70 16.24
CA GLU A 329 29.19 1.05 16.78
C GLU A 329 28.85 0.15 17.97
N LEU A 330 27.68 0.35 18.61
CA LEU A 330 27.19 -0.40 19.76
C LEU A 330 26.00 -1.29 19.39
N GLU A 331 26.17 -2.59 19.44
CA GLU A 331 25.12 -3.58 19.28
C GLU A 331 24.52 -3.91 20.66
N VAL A 332 23.20 -3.82 20.79
CA VAL A 332 22.47 -4.20 22.02
C VAL A 332 21.53 -5.34 21.70
N THR A 333 21.61 -6.42 22.45
CA THR A 333 20.84 -7.64 22.21
C THR A 333 20.21 -8.17 23.51
N ILE A 334 19.19 -9.03 23.36
CA ILE A 334 18.60 -9.81 24.45
C ILE A 334 19.44 -11.07 24.62
N SER A 335 20.23 -11.14 25.71
CA SER A 335 21.22 -12.21 25.91
C SER A 335 20.63 -13.53 26.39
N ASN A 336 19.45 -13.51 27.01
CA ASN A 336 18.82 -14.67 27.63
C ASN A 336 17.62 -15.27 26.84
N LYS A 337 17.54 -15.05 25.53
CA LYS A 337 16.41 -15.54 24.69
C LYS A 337 16.14 -17.03 24.81
N LYS A 338 17.19 -17.83 24.84
CA LYS A 338 17.06 -19.30 24.94
C LYS A 338 16.57 -19.78 26.31
N GLU A 339 16.99 -19.08 27.37
CA GLU A 339 16.60 -19.37 28.75
C GLU A 339 15.17 -18.93 29.04
N SER A 340 14.75 -17.84 28.40
CA SER A 340 13.42 -17.21 28.60
C SER A 340 12.35 -17.74 27.66
N ASN A 341 12.64 -18.67 26.74
CA ASN A 341 11.70 -19.16 25.75
C ASN A 341 10.45 -19.79 26.38
N GLU A 342 10.63 -20.45 27.54
CA GLU A 342 9.55 -20.99 28.35
C GLU A 342 9.82 -20.67 29.83
N VAL A 343 8.88 -20.01 30.48
CA VAL A 343 9.02 -19.49 31.85
C VAL A 343 7.94 -20.09 32.74
N ILE A 344 8.36 -20.59 33.91
CA ILE A 344 7.46 -21.06 34.97
C ILE A 344 7.18 -19.87 35.88
N GLY A 345 5.89 -19.57 36.11
CA GLY A 345 5.46 -18.44 36.96
C GLY A 345 4.96 -17.24 36.18
N ASP A 346 4.71 -16.16 36.89
CA ASP A 346 4.06 -14.95 36.36
C ASP A 346 5.04 -13.85 35.96
N TYR A 347 6.30 -13.96 36.36
CA TYR A 347 7.35 -12.96 36.14
C TYR A 347 8.52 -13.56 35.37
N PHE A 348 9.19 -12.71 34.61
CA PHE A 348 10.38 -13.07 33.85
C PHE A 348 11.33 -11.90 33.68
N ASP A 349 12.61 -12.20 33.56
CA ASP A 349 13.67 -11.23 33.32
C ASP A 349 14.08 -11.16 31.88
N ILE A 350 14.25 -9.94 31.38
CA ILE A 350 14.90 -9.67 30.09
C ILE A 350 16.29 -9.12 30.37
N LYS A 351 17.31 -9.88 29.97
CA LYS A 351 18.72 -9.50 30.14
C LYS A 351 19.25 -8.93 28.84
N LEU A 352 19.71 -7.67 28.91
CA LEU A 352 20.33 -6.97 27.81
C LEU A 352 21.85 -7.07 27.90
N GLN A 353 22.52 -7.15 26.75
CA GLN A 353 23.97 -7.06 26.62
C GLN A 353 24.30 -6.08 25.50
N ALA A 354 25.30 -5.21 25.73
CA ALA A 354 25.80 -4.26 24.77
C ALA A 354 27.25 -4.57 24.40
N ASP A 355 27.51 -4.84 23.13
CA ASP A 355 28.84 -5.15 22.60
C ASP A 355 29.27 -4.12 21.56
N SER A 356 30.51 -3.61 21.68
CA SER A 356 31.10 -2.71 20.68
C SER A 356 31.71 -3.51 19.53
N LYS A 357 31.48 -3.07 18.31
CA LYS A 357 32.11 -3.61 17.09
C LYS A 357 33.49 -2.98 16.83
N THR A 358 33.81 -1.92 17.55
CA THR A 358 35.09 -1.21 17.40
C THR A 358 35.88 -1.22 18.70
N THR A 359 37.21 -1.18 18.57
CA THR A 359 38.15 -1.10 19.71
C THR A 359 38.30 0.32 20.25
N ASP A 360 37.46 1.26 19.82
CA ASP A 360 37.57 2.66 20.24
C ASP A 360 37.03 2.84 21.67
N LEU A 361 37.86 3.35 22.54
CA LEU A 361 37.61 3.54 23.97
C LEU A 361 36.63 4.67 24.30
N PHE A 362 36.20 5.46 23.32
CA PHE A 362 35.17 6.48 23.49
C PHE A 362 33.80 5.88 23.26
N ALA A 363 33.27 5.28 24.33
CA ALA A 363 32.04 4.54 24.35
C ALA A 363 30.85 5.31 23.77
N SER A 364 30.38 4.89 22.60
CA SER A 364 29.05 5.21 22.14
C SER A 364 28.03 4.71 23.18
N GLN A 365 27.08 5.57 23.51
CA GLN A 365 25.91 5.17 24.31
C GLN A 365 24.76 4.90 23.37
N ARG A 366 23.94 3.93 23.69
CA ARG A 366 22.70 3.65 22.97
C ARG A 366 21.52 3.65 23.93
N LYS A 367 20.47 4.42 23.60
CA LYS A 367 19.23 4.44 24.37
C LYS A 367 18.26 3.44 23.78
N VAL A 368 17.84 2.48 24.60
CA VAL A 368 16.95 1.42 24.19
C VAL A 368 15.71 1.36 25.08
N GLN A 369 14.65 0.75 24.58
CA GLN A 369 13.43 0.48 25.32
C GLN A 369 12.95 -0.93 25.03
N ILE A 370 12.47 -1.63 26.05
CA ILE A 370 11.84 -2.94 25.89
C ILE A 370 10.33 -2.71 25.80
N LEU A 371 9.71 -3.29 24.78
CA LEU A 371 8.25 -3.30 24.57
C LEU A 371 7.76 -4.74 24.65
N ILE A 372 6.65 -4.98 25.34
CA ILE A 372 6.01 -6.28 25.47
C ILE A 372 4.69 -6.28 24.72
N TYR A 373 4.52 -7.23 23.82
CA TYR A 373 3.30 -7.38 23.03
C TYR A 373 2.62 -8.73 23.33
N ALA A 374 1.29 -8.72 23.37
CA ALA A 374 0.45 -9.93 23.39
C ALA A 374 -0.68 -9.73 22.38
N GLY A 375 -0.88 -10.71 21.48
CA GLY A 375 -1.89 -10.60 20.44
C GLY A 375 -1.79 -9.34 19.56
N GLY A 376 -0.57 -8.86 19.32
CA GLY A 376 -0.31 -7.65 18.54
C GLY A 376 -0.47 -6.32 19.29
N VAL A 377 -0.93 -6.34 20.55
CA VAL A 377 -1.14 -5.16 21.37
C VAL A 377 0.02 -4.96 22.34
N ASN A 378 0.56 -3.75 22.45
CA ASN A 378 1.55 -3.41 23.47
C ASN A 378 0.88 -3.43 24.85
N ILE A 379 1.30 -4.35 25.72
CA ILE A 379 0.76 -4.53 27.08
C ILE A 379 1.66 -3.94 28.16
N SER A 380 2.96 -3.76 27.88
CA SER A 380 3.92 -3.20 28.84
C SER A 380 5.15 -2.65 28.15
N SER A 381 5.86 -1.73 28.82
CA SER A 381 7.14 -1.21 28.34
C SER A 381 8.07 -0.88 29.51
N SER A 382 9.40 -0.98 29.28
CA SER A 382 10.39 -0.48 30.23
C SER A 382 10.46 1.06 30.21
N SER A 383 11.11 1.63 31.22
CA SER A 383 11.71 2.96 31.10
C SER A 383 12.79 2.95 29.99
N ILE A 384 13.25 4.13 29.58
CA ILE A 384 14.39 4.25 28.66
C ILE A 384 15.66 3.80 29.40
N ILE A 385 16.39 2.86 28.78
CA ILE A 385 17.63 2.27 29.29
C ILE A 385 18.77 2.82 28.46
N THR A 386 19.79 3.40 29.10
CA THR A 386 21.01 3.82 28.41
C THR A 386 22.06 2.71 28.61
N MET A 387 22.51 2.12 27.48
CA MET A 387 23.52 1.04 27.47
C MET A 387 24.86 1.59 26.97
N LYS A 388 25.95 1.12 27.58
CA LYS A 388 27.34 1.39 27.20
C LYS A 388 28.03 0.08 26.80
N SER A 389 29.14 0.16 26.08
CA SER A 389 29.91 -1.02 25.68
C SER A 389 30.29 -1.90 26.87
N GLY A 390 30.05 -3.21 26.75
CA GLY A 390 30.29 -4.22 27.78
C GLY A 390 29.24 -4.24 28.91
N GLU A 391 28.26 -3.37 28.88
CA GLU A 391 27.25 -3.27 29.93
C GLU A 391 26.18 -4.37 29.79
N ARG A 392 25.72 -4.86 30.95
CA ARG A 392 24.59 -5.79 31.06
C ARG A 392 23.56 -5.22 32.00
N GLN A 393 22.31 -5.29 31.61
CA GLN A 393 21.17 -4.88 32.45
C GLN A 393 20.08 -5.95 32.43
N SER A 394 19.30 -6.02 33.50
CA SER A 394 18.15 -6.92 33.60
C SER A 394 16.91 -6.12 33.97
N VAL A 395 15.79 -6.40 33.31
CA VAL A 395 14.49 -5.79 33.58
C VAL A 395 13.46 -6.88 33.78
N GLU A 396 12.74 -6.83 34.90
CA GLU A 396 11.67 -7.75 35.21
C GLU A 396 10.34 -7.30 34.63
N PHE A 397 9.58 -8.25 34.09
CA PHE A 397 8.23 -8.05 33.56
C PHE A 397 7.29 -9.16 34.08
N SER A 398 5.97 -8.95 33.91
CA SER A 398 4.95 -9.96 34.16
C SER A 398 4.18 -10.29 32.89
N PHE A 399 3.62 -11.50 32.82
CA PHE A 399 2.79 -11.95 31.69
C PHE A 399 1.43 -11.26 31.60
N GLN A 400 0.96 -10.59 32.66
CA GLN A 400 -0.36 -9.92 32.71
C GLN A 400 -1.50 -10.84 32.16
N ASP A 401 -1.57 -12.06 32.67
CA ASP A 401 -2.54 -13.10 32.29
C ASP A 401 -2.41 -13.65 30.84
N ASN A 402 -1.38 -13.26 30.10
CA ASN A 402 -1.10 -13.81 28.77
C ASN A 402 -0.28 -15.09 28.88
N LEU A 403 -0.48 -16.01 27.91
CA LEU A 403 0.28 -17.27 27.83
C LEU A 403 1.50 -17.16 26.89
N GLU A 404 1.42 -16.28 25.93
CA GLU A 404 2.50 -16.02 24.96
C GLU A 404 2.66 -14.51 24.79
N ILE A 405 3.90 -14.06 24.77
CA ILE A 405 4.27 -12.67 24.60
C ILE A 405 5.46 -12.52 23.65
N ILE A 406 5.53 -11.37 22.99
CA ILE A 406 6.66 -10.97 22.17
C ILE A 406 7.37 -9.82 22.86
N VAL A 407 8.66 -9.99 23.10
CA VAL A 407 9.54 -8.96 23.66
C VAL A 407 10.31 -8.31 22.52
N VAL A 408 10.17 -7.01 22.36
CA VAL A 408 10.86 -6.21 21.34
C VAL A 408 11.84 -5.26 22.02
N LEU A 409 13.10 -5.33 21.62
CA LEU A 409 14.10 -4.34 21.99
C LEU A 409 14.18 -3.26 20.92
N LEU A 410 13.90 -2.01 21.27
CA LEU A 410 13.82 -0.90 20.35
C LEU A 410 14.88 0.15 20.65
N ASP A 411 15.53 0.70 19.60
CA ASP A 411 16.31 1.93 19.72
C ASP A 411 15.36 3.13 19.87
N VAL A 412 15.58 3.94 20.89
CA VAL A 412 14.68 5.07 21.20
C VAL A 412 14.80 6.21 20.19
N GLU A 413 15.98 6.43 19.64
CA GLU A 413 16.27 7.57 18.74
C GLU A 413 15.88 7.26 17.30
N THR A 414 16.21 6.04 16.83
CA THR A 414 15.94 5.64 15.44
C THR A 414 14.63 4.88 15.28
N ARG A 415 14.01 4.43 16.38
CA ARG A 415 12.85 3.52 16.40
C ARG A 415 13.12 2.18 15.69
N GLU A 416 14.38 1.81 15.57
CA GLU A 416 14.82 0.56 14.98
C GLU A 416 14.59 -0.60 15.96
N GLN A 417 14.02 -1.71 15.47
CA GLN A 417 13.96 -2.96 16.21
C GLN A 417 15.35 -3.60 16.22
N LEU A 418 15.99 -3.62 17.39
CA LEU A 418 17.33 -4.16 17.57
C LEU A 418 17.31 -5.67 17.72
N ASP A 419 16.31 -6.16 18.46
CA ASP A 419 16.20 -7.56 18.79
C ASP A 419 14.77 -7.95 19.18
N VAL A 420 14.47 -9.26 19.13
CA VAL A 420 13.16 -9.80 19.48
C VAL A 420 13.30 -11.16 20.16
N ALA A 421 12.42 -11.44 21.14
CA ALA A 421 12.29 -12.74 21.76
C ALA A 421 10.80 -13.11 21.93
N ASN A 422 10.47 -14.38 21.69
CA ASN A 422 9.16 -14.95 21.97
C ASN A 422 9.24 -15.72 23.29
N ILE A 423 8.34 -15.42 24.21
CA ILE A 423 8.32 -16.03 25.55
C ILE A 423 6.95 -16.67 25.78
N LYS A 424 6.95 -17.90 26.25
CA LYS A 424 5.75 -18.65 26.61
C LYS A 424 5.73 -18.90 28.11
N LYS A 425 4.55 -18.76 28.70
CA LYS A 425 4.30 -19.16 30.08
C LYS A 425 4.09 -20.67 30.11
N SER A 426 4.92 -21.40 30.86
CA SER A 426 4.77 -22.84 31.05
C SER A 426 3.57 -23.15 31.94
N ASN A 427 2.74 -24.08 31.51
CA ASN A 427 1.64 -24.62 32.32
C ASN A 427 2.10 -25.74 33.28
N ALA A 428 3.40 -26.07 33.32
CA ALA A 428 3.93 -27.02 34.25
C ALA A 428 3.76 -26.48 35.68
N ARG A 429 2.95 -27.12 36.51
CA ARG A 429 2.90 -26.82 37.94
C ARG A 429 4.28 -27.07 38.51
N ASP A 430 4.80 -26.06 39.19
CA ASP A 430 6.02 -26.23 40.01
C ASP A 430 5.74 -27.28 41.08
N LEU A 431 6.15 -28.53 40.81
CA LEU A 431 6.12 -29.63 41.77
C LEU A 431 7.40 -29.66 42.61
N GLY A 432 8.24 -28.64 42.53
CA GLY A 432 9.48 -28.48 43.25
C GLY A 432 9.34 -28.11 44.71
N GLY A 433 8.58 -28.89 45.48
CA GLY A 433 8.42 -28.64 46.93
C GLY A 433 7.91 -29.84 47.75
N LEU A 434 7.82 -31.05 47.16
CA LEU A 434 7.34 -32.26 47.81
C LEU A 434 8.23 -33.46 47.44
N LEU A 435 9.45 -33.49 47.94
CA LEU A 435 10.23 -34.70 48.24
C LEU A 435 11.15 -34.40 49.44
#